data_dc06795acefcac427b7f3c5e80eaaf7a
#
_entry.id   dc06795acefcac427b7f3c5e80eaaf7a
#
_cell.length_a   1.000
_cell.length_b   1.000
_cell.length_c   1.000
_cell.angle_alpha   90.00
_cell.angle_beta   90.00
_cell.angle_gamma   90.00
#
_symmetry.space_group_name_H-M   'P 1'
#
loop_
_entity.id
_entity.type
_entity.pdbx_description
1 polymer ?
#
loop_
_entity_poly.entity_id
_entity_poly.type
_entity_poly.pdbx_seq_one_letter_code
_entity_poly.pdbx_strand_id
1 'polypeptide(L)'
;MLETMVSNIEVAMQNQAHSVPILQNVFPLEQIPRLSDIDLRDKTMDDEEYRGELKQLQSKLGELHNKLYRRRIPVIITYEGWDAAGKGGNIKRITEALDPRGYEVHPIASPEPHEKARHYLWRFWTRLPKNGHIAIFDRTWYGRVMVERLEGFCSENDWKRAYNEMNEFEKELKDWGAVIIKFWVQIDKDTQLERFQERQNNPEKQWKITDEDWRNREKWDAYEVAVTEMHQKTNTSFAPWHVLESVDKKYARIKALRIVISEIEKALKEN
;
A
#
# COMPACT_ATOMS: atom_id res chain seq x y z
N MET A 1 57.13 -8.23 -12.30
CA MET A 1 56.50 -8.47 -10.98
C MET A 1 55.44 -7.43 -10.63
N LEU A 2 55.66 -6.15 -10.84
CA LEU A 2 54.66 -5.07 -10.60
C LEU A 2 53.51 -5.11 -11.63
N GLU A 3 53.77 -5.34 -12.92
CA GLU A 3 52.74 -5.44 -13.96
C GLU A 3 51.79 -6.64 -13.77
N THR A 4 52.29 -7.75 -13.26
CA THR A 4 51.50 -8.96 -12.97
C THR A 4 50.61 -8.73 -11.73
N MET A 5 51.03 -7.92 -10.75
CA MET A 5 50.23 -7.55 -9.59
C MET A 5 49.11 -6.58 -9.97
N VAL A 6 49.35 -5.60 -10.82
CA VAL A 6 48.35 -4.64 -11.28
C VAL A 6 47.28 -5.35 -12.11
N SER A 7 47.64 -6.25 -13.01
CA SER A 7 46.72 -7.07 -13.81
C SER A 7 45.84 -7.98 -12.93
N ASN A 8 46.37 -8.56 -11.86
CA ASN A 8 45.59 -9.37 -10.93
C ASN A 8 44.63 -8.55 -10.05
N ILE A 9 44.98 -7.30 -9.75
CA ILE A 9 44.11 -6.37 -9.02
C ILE A 9 42.96 -5.89 -9.94
N GLU A 10 43.22 -5.59 -11.20
CA GLU A 10 42.22 -5.19 -12.19
C GLU A 10 41.24 -6.34 -12.49
N VAL A 11 41.73 -7.57 -12.63
CA VAL A 11 40.87 -8.77 -12.78
C VAL A 11 40.08 -9.06 -11.53
N ALA A 12 40.63 -8.84 -10.34
CA ALA A 12 39.88 -8.96 -9.07
C ALA A 12 38.83 -7.87 -8.91
N MET A 13 39.09 -6.64 -9.38
CA MET A 13 38.11 -5.56 -9.39
C MET A 13 37.01 -5.73 -10.44
N GLN A 14 37.29 -6.33 -11.59
CA GLN A 14 36.29 -6.65 -12.62
C GLN A 14 35.40 -7.84 -12.25
N ASN A 15 35.87 -8.77 -11.42
CA ASN A 15 35.07 -9.89 -10.90
C ASN A 15 34.29 -9.56 -9.60
N GLN A 16 34.53 -8.44 -8.98
CA GLN A 16 33.63 -7.83 -8.01
C GLN A 16 32.67 -6.84 -8.72
N ALA A 17 31.98 -7.32 -9.75
CA ALA A 17 30.64 -6.81 -10.00
C ALA A 17 29.89 -7.03 -8.68
N HIS A 18 29.72 -5.97 -7.92
CA HIS A 18 28.97 -5.98 -6.68
C HIS A 18 27.57 -6.50 -7.00
N SER A 19 27.40 -7.81 -6.93
CA SER A 19 26.13 -8.34 -6.53
C SER A 19 25.95 -7.85 -5.09
N VAL A 20 25.31 -6.69 -4.94
CA VAL A 20 24.71 -6.32 -3.66
C VAL A 20 24.00 -7.58 -3.22
N PRO A 21 24.30 -8.16 -2.06
CA PRO A 21 23.56 -9.32 -1.60
C PRO A 21 22.10 -8.89 -1.64
N ILE A 22 21.32 -9.44 -2.57
CA ILE A 22 19.88 -9.36 -2.48
C ILE A 22 19.62 -9.87 -1.08
N LEU A 23 19.03 -9.03 -0.23
CA LEU A 23 18.65 -9.43 1.13
C LEU A 23 17.73 -10.64 1.00
N GLN A 24 18.31 -11.84 0.95
CA GLN A 24 17.62 -13.11 0.83
C GLN A 24 16.84 -13.47 2.10
N ASN A 25 16.79 -12.55 3.08
CA ASN A 25 16.20 -12.75 4.39
C ASN A 25 14.94 -11.92 4.63
N VAL A 26 14.29 -11.44 3.61
CA VAL A 26 12.92 -11.00 3.76
C VAL A 26 12.07 -12.27 3.78
N PHE A 27 11.64 -12.67 4.96
CA PHE A 27 10.88 -13.88 5.20
C PHE A 27 9.60 -13.85 4.38
N PRO A 28 9.45 -14.69 3.32
CA PRO A 28 8.18 -14.80 2.64
C PRO A 28 7.17 -15.35 3.65
N LEU A 29 6.16 -14.55 3.95
CA LEU A 29 4.94 -15.08 4.52
C LEU A 29 4.26 -15.98 3.50
N GLU A 30 3.26 -16.73 3.95
CA GLU A 30 2.38 -17.51 3.08
C GLU A 30 2.10 -16.79 1.77
N GLN A 31 2.21 -17.49 0.66
CA GLN A 31 2.06 -16.89 -0.66
C GLN A 31 0.69 -16.21 -0.73
N ILE A 32 0.70 -14.90 -0.94
CA ILE A 32 -0.54 -14.23 -1.32
C ILE A 32 -1.00 -14.83 -2.65
N PRO A 33 -2.28 -15.22 -2.78
CA PRO A 33 -2.82 -15.73 -4.03
C PRO A 33 -2.61 -14.71 -5.15
N ARG A 34 -2.51 -15.17 -6.39
CA ARG A 34 -2.55 -14.26 -7.54
C ARG A 34 -3.87 -13.50 -7.50
N LEU A 35 -3.89 -12.30 -8.07
CA LEU A 35 -5.11 -11.49 -8.06
C LEU A 35 -6.29 -12.20 -8.74
N SER A 36 -6.03 -12.96 -9.82
CA SER A 36 -7.02 -13.80 -10.50
C SER A 36 -7.60 -14.92 -9.62
N ASP A 37 -6.87 -15.36 -8.62
CA ASP A 37 -7.24 -16.49 -7.75
C ASP A 37 -7.99 -16.04 -6.49
N ILE A 38 -8.12 -14.72 -6.29
CA ILE A 38 -8.84 -14.17 -5.14
C ILE A 38 -10.34 -14.40 -5.35
N ASP A 39 -10.96 -15.16 -4.43
CA ASP A 39 -12.40 -15.39 -4.46
C ASP A 39 -13.17 -14.13 -4.01
N LEU A 40 -13.87 -13.54 -4.95
CA LEU A 40 -14.71 -12.35 -4.76
C LEU A 40 -16.18 -12.68 -4.53
N ARG A 41 -16.58 -13.96 -4.63
CA ARG A 41 -17.95 -14.41 -4.44
C ARG A 41 -18.34 -14.40 -2.97
N ASP A 42 -19.63 -14.24 -2.70
CA ASP A 42 -20.21 -14.29 -1.35
C ASP A 42 -19.58 -13.33 -0.32
N LYS A 43 -18.89 -12.31 -0.80
CA LYS A 43 -18.34 -11.23 0.03
C LYS A 43 -19.33 -10.06 0.09
N THR A 44 -20.48 -10.31 0.68
CA THR A 44 -21.58 -9.35 0.79
C THR A 44 -21.97 -9.11 2.24
N MET A 45 -22.65 -7.99 2.48
CA MET A 45 -23.15 -7.61 3.80
C MET A 45 -24.46 -6.83 3.63
N ASP A 46 -25.49 -7.17 4.39
CA ASP A 46 -26.73 -6.40 4.37
C ASP A 46 -26.58 -5.04 5.07
N ASP A 47 -27.58 -4.17 4.89
CA ASP A 47 -27.50 -2.79 5.35
C ASP A 47 -27.63 -2.64 6.88
N GLU A 48 -28.37 -3.51 7.53
CA GLU A 48 -28.60 -3.46 8.98
C GLU A 48 -27.36 -3.98 9.71
N GLU A 49 -26.86 -5.12 9.31
CA GLU A 49 -25.61 -5.70 9.80
C GLU A 49 -24.45 -4.71 9.63
N TYR A 50 -24.30 -4.14 8.42
CA TYR A 50 -23.27 -3.16 8.14
C TYR A 50 -23.31 -1.96 9.08
N ARG A 51 -24.50 -1.35 9.28
CA ARG A 51 -24.63 -0.15 10.14
C ARG A 51 -24.32 -0.46 11.60
N GLY A 52 -24.80 -1.61 12.08
CA GLY A 52 -24.56 -2.07 13.45
C GLY A 52 -23.10 -2.29 13.72
N GLU A 53 -22.43 -3.05 12.86
CA GLU A 53 -21.04 -3.39 13.02
C GLU A 53 -20.11 -2.20 12.79
N LEU A 54 -20.40 -1.37 11.77
CA LEU A 54 -19.62 -0.16 11.50
C LEU A 54 -19.52 0.73 12.74
N LYS A 55 -20.64 0.98 13.40
CA LYS A 55 -20.71 1.83 14.62
C LYS A 55 -19.88 1.22 15.76
N GLN A 56 -19.96 -0.07 15.98
CA GLN A 56 -19.19 -0.76 17.02
C GLN A 56 -17.68 -0.68 16.75
N LEU A 57 -17.26 -1.00 15.52
CA LEU A 57 -15.85 -0.96 15.14
C LEU A 57 -15.28 0.46 15.17
N GLN A 58 -16.05 1.45 14.73
CA GLN A 58 -15.64 2.86 14.81
C GLN A 58 -15.48 3.32 16.26
N SER A 59 -16.39 2.96 17.17
CA SER A 59 -16.25 3.25 18.61
C SER A 59 -14.97 2.63 19.16
N LYS A 60 -14.74 1.36 18.87
CA LYS A 60 -13.55 0.64 19.31
C LYS A 60 -12.26 1.26 18.76
N LEU A 61 -12.25 1.64 17.49
CA LEU A 61 -11.09 2.28 16.87
C LEU A 61 -10.77 3.64 17.52
N GLY A 62 -11.80 4.43 17.86
CA GLY A 62 -11.63 5.69 18.59
C GLY A 62 -10.98 5.50 19.96
N GLU A 63 -11.38 4.46 20.70
CA GLU A 63 -10.73 4.10 21.97
C GLU A 63 -9.25 3.71 21.80
N LEU A 64 -8.97 2.90 20.76
CA LEU A 64 -7.61 2.47 20.45
C LEU A 64 -6.73 3.64 20.01
N HIS A 65 -7.27 4.58 19.24
CA HIS A 65 -6.56 5.79 18.83
C HIS A 65 -6.06 6.60 20.04
N ASN A 66 -6.91 6.77 21.07
CA ASN A 66 -6.50 7.41 22.32
C ASN A 66 -5.38 6.64 23.05
N LYS A 67 -5.36 5.31 22.96
CA LYS A 67 -4.30 4.49 23.55
C LYS A 67 -2.99 4.64 22.77
N LEU A 68 -3.04 4.63 21.43
CA LEU A 68 -1.88 4.86 20.55
C LEU A 68 -1.22 6.21 20.88
N TYR A 69 -2.01 7.26 20.98
CA TYR A 69 -1.51 8.61 21.32
C TYR A 69 -0.75 8.62 22.66
N ARG A 70 -1.32 8.03 23.71
CA ARG A 70 -0.71 7.96 25.04
C ARG A 70 0.55 7.09 25.08
N ARG A 71 0.55 5.98 24.33
CA ARG A 71 1.68 5.04 24.21
C ARG A 71 2.72 5.48 23.20
N ARG A 72 2.46 6.56 22.46
CA ARG A 72 3.33 7.12 21.42
C ARG A 72 3.66 6.14 20.29
N ILE A 73 2.74 5.24 19.95
CA ILE A 73 2.91 4.25 18.88
C ILE A 73 2.45 4.88 17.56
N PRO A 74 3.34 5.08 16.58
CA PRO A 74 2.96 5.59 15.25
C PRO A 74 2.31 4.47 14.42
N VAL A 75 1.33 4.83 13.59
CA VAL A 75 0.65 3.89 12.69
C VAL A 75 0.70 4.43 11.27
N ILE A 76 1.00 3.56 10.32
CA ILE A 76 1.03 3.85 8.89
C ILE A 76 0.05 2.91 8.21
N ILE A 77 -0.97 3.46 7.56
CA ILE A 77 -1.96 2.71 6.80
C ILE A 77 -1.80 3.05 5.33
N THR A 78 -1.59 2.06 4.49
CA THR A 78 -1.42 2.26 3.04
C THR A 78 -2.56 1.65 2.26
N TYR A 79 -3.03 2.37 1.25
CA TYR A 79 -4.08 1.91 0.35
C TYR A 79 -3.58 1.89 -1.09
N GLU A 80 -3.54 0.69 -1.65
CA GLU A 80 -3.40 0.44 -3.08
C GLU A 80 -4.61 -0.36 -3.58
N GLY A 81 -4.80 -0.42 -4.87
CA GLY A 81 -5.91 -1.17 -5.47
C GLY A 81 -6.38 -0.55 -6.78
N TRP A 82 -7.24 -1.28 -7.46
CA TRP A 82 -7.78 -0.86 -8.74
C TRP A 82 -8.48 0.51 -8.69
N ASP A 83 -8.51 1.21 -9.81
CA ASP A 83 -9.30 2.42 -9.91
C ASP A 83 -10.78 2.07 -9.73
N ALA A 84 -11.52 2.95 -9.06
CA ALA A 84 -12.88 2.73 -8.58
C ALA A 84 -13.09 1.56 -7.57
N ALA A 85 -12.05 0.89 -7.09
CA ALA A 85 -12.17 -0.20 -6.13
C ALA A 85 -12.78 0.22 -4.77
N GLY A 86 -12.64 1.49 -4.38
CA GLY A 86 -13.28 2.00 -3.15
C GLY A 86 -12.30 2.45 -2.07
N LYS A 87 -11.03 2.70 -2.39
CA LYS A 87 -10.00 3.21 -1.47
C LYS A 87 -10.49 4.37 -0.60
N GLY A 88 -10.89 5.47 -1.21
CA GLY A 88 -11.36 6.65 -0.47
C GLY A 88 -12.59 6.41 0.41
N GLY A 89 -13.46 5.45 0.04
CA GLY A 89 -14.59 5.05 0.86
C GLY A 89 -14.19 4.28 2.12
N ASN A 90 -13.13 3.48 2.05
CA ASN A 90 -12.52 2.81 3.20
C ASN A 90 -11.83 3.83 4.12
N ILE A 91 -10.99 4.69 3.56
CA ILE A 91 -10.29 5.75 4.30
C ILE A 91 -11.28 6.60 5.09
N LYS A 92 -12.37 7.04 4.43
CA LYS A 92 -13.43 7.82 5.08
C LYS A 92 -14.00 7.09 6.32
N ARG A 93 -14.26 5.77 6.26
CA ARG A 93 -14.85 5.02 7.39
C ARG A 93 -13.88 4.84 8.55
N ILE A 94 -12.59 4.77 8.27
CA ILE A 94 -11.54 4.76 9.31
C ILE A 94 -11.44 6.14 9.95
N THR A 95 -11.33 7.20 9.15
CA THR A 95 -11.11 8.58 9.67
C THR A 95 -12.29 9.14 10.43
N GLU A 96 -13.53 8.73 10.13
CA GLU A 96 -14.73 9.11 10.88
C GLU A 96 -14.66 8.75 12.38
N ALA A 97 -13.80 7.78 12.74
CA ALA A 97 -13.63 7.33 14.13
C ALA A 97 -12.46 8.00 14.87
N LEU A 98 -11.65 8.79 14.18
CA LEU A 98 -10.39 9.31 14.69
C LEU A 98 -10.51 10.80 15.09
N ASP A 99 -9.74 11.20 16.11
CA ASP A 99 -9.55 12.62 16.40
C ASP A 99 -8.75 13.28 15.26
N PRO A 100 -9.27 14.36 14.63
CA PRO A 100 -8.60 14.98 13.49
C PRO A 100 -7.21 15.54 13.78
N ARG A 101 -6.84 15.74 15.04
CA ARG A 101 -5.50 16.18 15.46
C ARG A 101 -4.49 15.03 15.49
N GLY A 102 -4.94 13.79 15.47
CA GLY A 102 -4.11 12.60 15.65
C GLY A 102 -3.89 11.79 14.37
N TYR A 103 -4.36 12.26 13.21
CA TYR A 103 -4.10 11.59 11.93
C TYR A 103 -3.93 12.58 10.79
N GLU A 104 -3.28 12.11 9.73
CA GLU A 104 -3.18 12.80 8.44
C GLU A 104 -3.49 11.84 7.30
N VAL A 105 -4.22 12.31 6.28
CA VAL A 105 -4.45 11.57 5.03
C VAL A 105 -3.62 12.21 3.93
N HIS A 106 -2.80 11.41 3.28
CA HIS A 106 -1.91 11.83 2.19
C HIS A 106 -2.41 11.26 0.86
N PRO A 107 -3.18 12.01 0.06
CA PRO A 107 -3.48 11.63 -1.32
C PRO A 107 -2.21 11.82 -2.15
N ILE A 108 -1.71 10.73 -2.72
CA ILE A 108 -0.46 10.74 -3.50
C ILE A 108 -0.79 10.86 -4.98
N ALA A 109 -0.43 11.98 -5.55
CA ALA A 109 -0.50 12.27 -6.98
C ALA A 109 0.88 12.14 -7.65
N SER A 110 0.97 12.50 -8.93
CA SER A 110 2.25 12.59 -9.65
C SER A 110 3.23 13.46 -8.87
N PRO A 111 4.53 13.07 -8.83
CA PRO A 111 5.50 13.82 -8.05
C PRO A 111 5.75 15.22 -8.62
N GLU A 112 5.85 16.20 -7.73
CA GLU A 112 6.21 17.58 -8.05
C GLU A 112 7.66 17.69 -8.54
N PRO A 113 8.06 18.76 -9.26
CA PRO A 113 9.43 18.92 -9.75
C PRO A 113 10.52 18.79 -8.67
N HIS A 114 10.26 19.31 -7.48
CA HIS A 114 11.21 19.20 -6.35
C HIS A 114 11.28 17.80 -5.76
N GLU A 115 10.19 16.99 -5.87
CA GLU A 115 10.17 15.59 -5.49
C GLU A 115 10.87 14.71 -6.51
N LYS A 116 10.70 15.00 -7.84
CA LYS A 116 11.39 14.29 -8.93
C LYS A 116 12.90 14.43 -8.87
N ALA A 117 13.43 15.55 -8.34
CA ALA A 117 14.86 15.79 -8.16
C ALA A 117 15.49 14.97 -7.02
N ARG A 118 14.72 14.14 -6.32
CA ARG A 118 15.14 13.35 -5.16
C ARG A 118 14.82 11.88 -5.34
N HIS A 119 15.36 11.03 -4.46
CA HIS A 119 14.98 9.63 -4.40
C HIS A 119 13.45 9.52 -4.20
N TYR A 120 12.77 8.61 -4.91
CA TYR A 120 11.31 8.53 -4.93
C TYR A 120 10.70 8.31 -3.53
N LEU A 121 11.41 7.65 -2.60
CA LEU A 121 10.97 7.49 -1.21
C LEU A 121 11.04 8.77 -0.39
N TRP A 122 11.80 9.77 -0.81
CA TRP A 122 11.94 11.02 -0.06
C TRP A 122 10.60 11.67 0.26
N ARG A 123 9.69 11.72 -0.70
CA ARG A 123 8.36 12.31 -0.53
C ARG A 123 7.50 11.59 0.50
N PHE A 124 7.77 10.33 0.77
CA PHE A 124 7.08 9.53 1.78
C PHE A 124 7.73 9.70 3.16
N TRP A 125 9.07 9.76 3.22
CA TRP A 125 9.78 10.10 4.45
C TRP A 125 9.30 11.41 5.06
N THR A 126 9.03 12.43 4.27
CA THR A 126 8.56 13.74 4.73
C THR A 126 7.11 13.76 5.21
N ARG A 127 6.36 12.67 4.98
CA ARG A 127 4.94 12.51 5.34
C ARG A 127 4.69 11.44 6.40
N LEU A 128 5.76 10.96 7.03
CA LEU A 128 5.62 9.99 8.12
C LEU A 128 4.91 10.58 9.34
N PRO A 129 4.17 9.77 10.10
CA PRO A 129 3.45 10.27 11.26
C PRO A 129 4.41 10.63 12.39
N LYS A 130 3.99 11.52 13.27
CA LYS A 130 4.63 11.70 14.57
C LYS A 130 4.32 10.50 15.48
N ASN A 131 5.14 10.31 16.50
CA ASN A 131 4.86 9.32 17.54
C ASN A 131 3.43 9.47 18.10
N GLY A 132 2.68 8.39 18.11
CA GLY A 132 1.28 8.36 18.57
C GLY A 132 0.25 8.88 17.57
N HIS A 133 0.65 9.14 16.32
CA HIS A 133 -0.23 9.62 15.25
C HIS A 133 -0.38 8.56 14.15
N ILE A 134 -1.39 8.75 13.31
CA ILE A 134 -1.69 7.87 12.17
C ILE A 134 -1.47 8.62 10.87
N ALA A 135 -0.65 8.08 9.96
CA ALA A 135 -0.58 8.52 8.57
C ALA A 135 -1.32 7.52 7.68
N ILE A 136 -2.21 8.00 6.83
CA ILE A 136 -2.96 7.20 5.87
C ILE A 136 -2.58 7.64 4.47
N PHE A 137 -2.00 6.73 3.68
CA PHE A 137 -1.59 7.01 2.30
C PHE A 137 -2.63 6.47 1.33
N ASP A 138 -3.27 7.34 0.53
CA ASP A 138 -4.09 6.97 -0.62
C ASP A 138 -3.20 6.98 -1.87
N ARG A 139 -2.81 5.82 -2.34
CA ARG A 139 -1.64 5.49 -3.17
C ARG A 139 -0.33 5.72 -2.40
N THR A 140 0.72 5.02 -2.81
CA THR A 140 1.93 4.90 -1.99
C THR A 140 3.21 4.84 -2.82
N TRP A 141 4.33 4.48 -2.16
CA TRP A 141 5.60 4.18 -2.80
C TRP A 141 5.53 3.00 -3.78
N TYR A 142 4.54 2.17 -3.68
CA TYR A 142 4.31 1.05 -4.60
C TYR A 142 3.96 1.47 -6.03
N GLY A 143 3.57 2.73 -6.24
CA GLY A 143 3.44 3.32 -7.57
C GLY A 143 4.67 3.14 -8.45
N ARG A 144 5.89 3.07 -7.86
CA ARG A 144 7.16 2.82 -8.56
C ARG A 144 7.16 1.49 -9.34
N VAL A 145 6.59 0.43 -8.78
CA VAL A 145 6.56 -0.91 -9.39
C VAL A 145 5.25 -1.21 -10.11
N MET A 146 4.30 -0.28 -10.10
CA MET A 146 3.03 -0.35 -10.80
C MET A 146 2.94 0.70 -11.90
N VAL A 147 2.34 1.85 -11.63
CA VAL A 147 2.08 2.89 -12.64
C VAL A 147 3.38 3.41 -13.26
N GLU A 148 4.42 3.69 -12.48
CA GLU A 148 5.66 4.23 -13.04
C GLU A 148 6.39 3.22 -13.94
N ARG A 149 6.34 1.92 -13.57
CA ARG A 149 6.84 0.80 -14.39
C ARG A 149 6.05 0.69 -15.70
N LEU A 150 4.73 0.66 -15.63
CA LEU A 150 3.87 0.37 -16.78
C LEU A 150 3.72 1.55 -17.75
N GLU A 151 3.86 2.78 -17.24
CA GLU A 151 3.85 3.99 -18.05
C GLU A 151 5.26 4.42 -18.52
N GLY A 152 6.31 3.72 -18.09
CA GLY A 152 7.68 4.04 -18.46
C GLY A 152 8.22 5.33 -17.82
N PHE A 153 7.69 5.71 -16.65
CA PHE A 153 8.12 6.91 -15.92
C PHE A 153 9.41 6.71 -15.12
N CYS A 154 9.88 5.48 -15.03
CA CYS A 154 11.18 5.12 -14.45
C CYS A 154 11.86 4.03 -15.29
N SER A 155 13.18 3.90 -15.15
CA SER A 155 13.94 2.85 -15.86
C SER A 155 13.66 1.45 -15.30
N GLU A 156 14.00 0.42 -16.08
CA GLU A 156 13.88 -0.97 -15.65
C GLU A 156 14.72 -1.25 -14.40
N ASN A 157 15.91 -0.70 -14.31
CA ASN A 157 16.76 -0.82 -13.13
C ASN A 157 16.13 -0.16 -11.90
N ASP A 158 15.43 0.96 -12.08
CA ASP A 158 14.79 1.69 -10.98
C ASP A 158 13.66 0.87 -10.35
N TRP A 159 12.73 0.33 -11.13
CA TRP A 159 11.64 -0.43 -10.55
C TRP A 159 12.06 -1.83 -10.05
N LYS A 160 13.11 -2.43 -10.67
CA LYS A 160 13.62 -3.74 -10.19
C LYS A 160 14.27 -3.64 -8.81
N ARG A 161 15.06 -2.60 -8.55
CA ARG A 161 15.68 -2.39 -7.23
C ARG A 161 14.66 -1.93 -6.18
N ALA A 162 13.58 -1.26 -6.60
CA ALA A 162 12.61 -0.65 -5.71
C ALA A 162 11.93 -1.64 -4.76
N TYR A 163 11.79 -2.92 -5.12
CA TYR A 163 11.25 -3.93 -4.21
C TYR A 163 12.08 -4.07 -2.92
N ASN A 164 13.41 -4.09 -3.05
CA ASN A 164 14.28 -4.13 -1.88
C ASN A 164 14.23 -2.82 -1.10
N GLU A 165 14.31 -1.68 -1.79
CA GLU A 165 14.24 -0.36 -1.17
C GLU A 165 12.96 -0.16 -0.35
N MET A 166 11.83 -0.66 -0.84
CA MET A 166 10.55 -0.62 -0.13
C MET A 166 10.57 -1.51 1.12
N ASN A 167 11.10 -2.72 1.01
CA ASN A 167 11.21 -3.64 2.13
C ASN A 167 12.14 -3.09 3.22
N GLU A 168 13.27 -2.49 2.85
CA GLU A 168 14.19 -1.83 3.77
C GLU A 168 13.52 -0.63 4.45
N PHE A 169 12.86 0.23 3.67
CA PHE A 169 12.09 1.37 4.17
C PHE A 169 11.05 0.95 5.22
N GLU A 170 10.24 -0.05 4.90
CA GLU A 170 9.23 -0.57 5.82
C GLU A 170 9.86 -1.25 7.05
N LYS A 171 10.99 -1.93 6.88
CA LYS A 171 11.73 -2.54 8.00
C LYS A 171 12.25 -1.48 8.98
N GLU A 172 12.85 -0.40 8.48
CA GLU A 172 13.31 0.71 9.32
C GLU A 172 12.15 1.34 10.10
N LEU A 173 10.99 1.51 9.45
CA LEU A 173 9.79 2.04 10.11
C LEU A 173 9.25 1.07 11.19
N LYS A 174 9.28 -0.24 10.91
CA LYS A 174 8.91 -1.25 11.92
C LYS A 174 9.88 -1.25 13.10
N ASP A 175 11.18 -1.15 12.84
CA ASP A 175 12.22 -1.09 13.89
C ASP A 175 12.13 0.19 14.72
N TRP A 176 11.67 1.29 14.14
CA TRP A 176 11.31 2.52 14.85
C TRP A 176 10.09 2.33 15.78
N GLY A 177 9.33 1.25 15.61
CA GLY A 177 8.14 0.92 16.41
C GLY A 177 6.81 1.27 15.72
N ALA A 178 6.83 1.57 14.42
CA ALA A 178 5.60 1.83 13.68
C ALA A 178 4.81 0.55 13.42
N VAL A 179 3.49 0.64 13.50
CA VAL A 179 2.55 -0.34 12.97
C VAL A 179 2.30 -0.04 11.51
N ILE A 180 2.62 -0.98 10.62
CA ILE A 180 2.43 -0.82 9.17
C ILE A 180 1.31 -1.74 8.71
N ILE A 181 0.27 -1.18 8.11
CA ILE A 181 -0.90 -1.91 7.62
C ILE A 181 -1.06 -1.61 6.14
N LYS A 182 -0.91 -2.64 5.30
CA LYS A 182 -0.95 -2.49 3.84
C LYS A 182 -2.21 -3.12 3.26
N PHE A 183 -3.00 -2.32 2.56
CA PHE A 183 -4.22 -2.77 1.91
C PHE A 183 -4.09 -2.77 0.39
N TRP A 184 -4.46 -3.91 -0.21
CA TRP A 184 -4.82 -4.00 -1.62
C TRP A 184 -6.33 -4.12 -1.75
N VAL A 185 -6.98 -3.15 -2.41
CA VAL A 185 -8.44 -3.14 -2.61
C VAL A 185 -8.75 -3.80 -3.95
N GLN A 186 -9.27 -5.03 -3.88
CA GLN A 186 -9.50 -5.91 -5.02
C GLN A 186 -10.95 -5.85 -5.50
N ILE A 187 -11.10 -5.73 -6.81
CA ILE A 187 -12.33 -5.94 -7.57
C ILE A 187 -12.01 -6.68 -8.86
N ASP A 188 -13.01 -7.22 -9.53
CA ASP A 188 -12.90 -7.71 -10.88
C ASP A 188 -13.06 -6.59 -11.93
N LYS A 189 -12.76 -6.96 -13.18
CA LYS A 189 -12.80 -6.04 -14.31
C LYS A 189 -14.22 -5.54 -14.64
N ASP A 190 -15.23 -6.38 -14.42
CA ASP A 190 -16.62 -6.04 -14.71
C ASP A 190 -17.17 -5.06 -13.66
N THR A 191 -16.93 -5.33 -12.38
CA THR A 191 -17.25 -4.40 -11.29
C THR A 191 -16.60 -3.02 -11.50
N GLN A 192 -15.36 -2.97 -12.02
CA GLN A 192 -14.70 -1.68 -12.34
C GLN A 192 -15.45 -0.94 -13.44
N LEU A 193 -15.84 -1.65 -14.51
CA LEU A 193 -16.58 -1.06 -15.63
C LEU A 193 -17.92 -0.47 -15.19
N GLU A 194 -18.69 -1.23 -14.42
CA GLU A 194 -19.95 -0.75 -13.85
C GLU A 194 -19.77 0.53 -13.03
N ARG A 195 -18.73 0.59 -12.21
CA ARG A 195 -18.43 1.77 -11.40
C ARG A 195 -17.94 2.95 -12.20
N PHE A 196 -17.23 2.73 -13.28
CA PHE A 196 -16.83 3.79 -14.22
C PHE A 196 -18.06 4.38 -14.90
N GLN A 197 -18.96 3.53 -15.39
CA GLN A 197 -20.23 3.96 -15.99
C GLN A 197 -21.12 4.70 -14.97
N GLU A 198 -21.22 4.21 -13.73
CA GLU A 198 -21.94 4.92 -12.65
C GLU A 198 -21.37 6.33 -12.43
N ARG A 199 -20.04 6.48 -12.43
CA ARG A 199 -19.40 7.77 -12.25
C ARG A 199 -19.66 8.71 -13.43
N GLN A 200 -19.58 8.22 -14.67
CA GLN A 200 -19.86 9.02 -15.87
C GLN A 200 -21.30 9.51 -15.92
N ASN A 201 -22.25 8.67 -15.51
CA ASN A 201 -23.67 8.97 -15.53
C ASN A 201 -24.16 9.81 -14.34
N ASN A 202 -23.32 10.01 -13.32
CA ASN A 202 -23.69 10.79 -12.14
C ASN A 202 -22.94 12.13 -12.12
N PRO A 203 -23.63 13.28 -12.33
CA PRO A 203 -23.01 14.60 -12.34
C PRO A 203 -22.16 14.93 -11.10
N GLU A 204 -22.55 14.41 -9.93
CA GLU A 204 -21.79 14.62 -8.69
C GLU A 204 -20.50 13.78 -8.60
N LYS A 205 -20.34 12.79 -9.49
CA LYS A 205 -19.22 11.86 -9.48
C LYS A 205 -18.34 11.93 -10.72
N GLN A 206 -18.75 12.66 -11.77
CA GLN A 206 -18.00 12.76 -13.04
C GLN A 206 -16.56 13.23 -12.85
N TRP A 207 -16.30 14.10 -11.89
CA TRP A 207 -14.96 14.57 -11.56
C TRP A 207 -14.02 13.48 -11.02
N LYS A 208 -14.54 12.30 -10.68
CA LYS A 208 -13.78 11.14 -10.16
C LYS A 208 -13.34 10.18 -11.26
N ILE A 209 -13.65 10.43 -12.50
CA ILE A 209 -13.23 9.60 -13.63
C ILE A 209 -12.49 10.45 -14.64
N THR A 210 -11.36 9.97 -15.10
CA THR A 210 -10.45 10.63 -16.01
C THR A 210 -10.06 9.71 -17.15
N ASP A 211 -9.46 10.24 -18.20
CA ASP A 211 -8.90 9.45 -19.30
C ASP A 211 -7.80 8.50 -18.81
N GLU A 212 -7.12 8.83 -17.70
CA GLU A 212 -6.13 7.96 -17.09
C GLU A 212 -6.74 6.66 -16.55
N ASP A 213 -7.93 6.74 -15.93
CA ASP A 213 -8.64 5.55 -15.44
C ASP A 213 -8.95 4.57 -16.59
N TRP A 214 -9.35 5.10 -17.76
CA TRP A 214 -9.63 4.27 -18.95
C TRP A 214 -8.36 3.66 -19.53
N ARG A 215 -7.27 4.43 -19.65
CA ARG A 215 -5.96 3.89 -20.10
C ARG A 215 -5.43 2.81 -19.15
N ASN A 216 -5.55 2.99 -17.84
CA ASN A 216 -5.16 1.99 -16.86
C ASN A 216 -5.97 0.68 -17.03
N ARG A 217 -7.27 0.81 -17.30
CA ARG A 217 -8.13 -0.34 -17.55
C ARG A 217 -7.73 -1.10 -18.84
N GLU A 218 -7.30 -0.43 -19.89
CA GLU A 218 -6.79 -1.08 -21.10
C GLU A 218 -5.56 -1.96 -20.82
N LYS A 219 -4.75 -1.58 -19.81
CA LYS A 219 -3.56 -2.30 -19.37
C LYS A 219 -3.82 -3.29 -18.23
N TRP A 220 -5.07 -3.68 -17.98
CA TRP A 220 -5.47 -4.51 -16.83
C TRP A 220 -4.55 -5.71 -16.61
N ASP A 221 -4.30 -6.51 -17.65
CA ASP A 221 -3.51 -7.73 -17.55
C ASP A 221 -2.04 -7.44 -17.17
N ALA A 222 -1.48 -6.35 -17.68
CA ALA A 222 -0.14 -5.92 -17.30
C ALA A 222 -0.08 -5.44 -15.84
N TYR A 223 -1.11 -4.72 -15.37
CA TYR A 223 -1.23 -4.35 -13.97
C TYR A 223 -1.38 -5.58 -13.07
N GLU A 224 -2.16 -6.58 -13.46
CA GLU A 224 -2.34 -7.81 -12.69
C GLU A 224 -1.02 -8.54 -12.47
N VAL A 225 -0.18 -8.64 -13.52
CA VAL A 225 1.17 -9.20 -13.40
C VAL A 225 2.04 -8.37 -12.46
N ALA A 226 2.06 -7.04 -12.63
CA ALA A 226 2.88 -6.16 -11.81
C ALA A 226 2.48 -6.18 -10.33
N VAL A 227 1.19 -6.21 -10.04
CA VAL A 227 0.67 -6.27 -8.68
C VAL A 227 0.92 -7.63 -8.03
N THR A 228 0.75 -8.73 -8.79
CA THR A 228 1.08 -10.06 -8.29
C THR A 228 2.56 -10.15 -7.91
N GLU A 229 3.46 -9.63 -8.76
CA GLU A 229 4.89 -9.56 -8.46
C GLU A 229 5.18 -8.67 -7.24
N MET A 230 4.52 -7.51 -7.14
CA MET A 230 4.63 -6.62 -5.99
C MET A 230 4.25 -7.34 -4.70
N HIS A 231 3.11 -8.01 -4.66
CA HIS A 231 2.67 -8.76 -3.49
C HIS A 231 3.71 -9.84 -3.12
N GLN A 232 4.15 -10.66 -4.08
CA GLN A 232 5.11 -11.72 -3.82
C GLN A 232 6.44 -11.23 -3.27
N LYS A 233 6.93 -10.07 -3.76
CA LYS A 233 8.23 -9.52 -3.38
C LYS A 233 8.21 -8.64 -2.13
N THR A 234 7.05 -8.14 -1.75
CA THR A 234 6.92 -7.19 -0.64
C THR A 234 5.96 -7.63 0.47
N ASN A 235 5.47 -8.88 0.42
CA ASN A 235 4.70 -9.47 1.52
C ASN A 235 5.65 -9.95 2.62
N THR A 236 6.00 -9.07 3.53
CA THR A 236 6.96 -9.34 4.60
C THR A 236 6.26 -9.71 5.91
N SER A 237 6.96 -10.45 6.79
CA SER A 237 6.42 -10.84 8.10
C SER A 237 6.13 -9.65 9.02
N PHE A 238 6.86 -8.54 8.84
CA PHE A 238 6.70 -7.33 9.64
C PHE A 238 5.72 -6.31 9.04
N ALA A 239 5.37 -6.44 7.75
CA ALA A 239 4.40 -5.61 7.06
C ALA A 239 3.67 -6.44 5.97
N PRO A 240 2.76 -7.33 6.35
CA PRO A 240 2.01 -8.15 5.39
C PRO A 240 1.00 -7.35 4.59
N TRP A 241 0.70 -7.82 3.38
CA TRP A 241 -0.41 -7.32 2.60
C TRP A 241 -1.74 -7.91 3.05
N HIS A 242 -2.75 -7.06 3.17
CA HIS A 242 -4.13 -7.46 3.41
C HIS A 242 -4.97 -7.16 2.18
N VAL A 243 -5.54 -8.19 1.57
CA VAL A 243 -6.46 -8.04 0.45
C VAL A 243 -7.85 -7.72 0.98
N LEU A 244 -8.46 -6.67 0.44
CA LEU A 244 -9.84 -6.28 0.70
C LEU A 244 -10.69 -6.58 -0.53
N GLU A 245 -11.49 -7.63 -0.50
CA GLU A 245 -12.46 -7.97 -1.53
C GLU A 245 -13.57 -6.90 -1.51
N SER A 246 -13.66 -6.11 -2.58
CA SER A 246 -14.45 -4.88 -2.60
C SER A 246 -15.53 -4.83 -3.69
N VAL A 247 -15.99 -5.98 -4.17
CA VAL A 247 -17.20 -6.05 -4.99
C VAL A 247 -18.37 -5.51 -4.17
N ASP A 248 -18.54 -5.94 -2.93
CA ASP A 248 -19.35 -5.20 -1.96
C ASP A 248 -18.48 -4.24 -1.14
N LYS A 249 -18.72 -2.96 -1.31
CA LYS A 249 -17.98 -1.89 -0.58
C LYS A 249 -18.23 -1.94 0.94
N LYS A 250 -19.38 -2.45 1.40
CA LYS A 250 -19.71 -2.57 2.83
C LYS A 250 -18.82 -3.63 3.47
N TYR A 251 -18.75 -4.80 2.87
CA TYR A 251 -17.89 -5.89 3.30
C TYR A 251 -16.42 -5.43 3.41
N ALA A 252 -15.88 -4.82 2.36
CA ALA A 252 -14.49 -4.34 2.36
C ALA A 252 -14.19 -3.33 3.47
N ARG A 253 -15.13 -2.43 3.77
CA ARG A 253 -14.98 -1.42 4.84
C ARG A 253 -14.94 -2.05 6.22
N ILE A 254 -15.81 -3.01 6.48
CA ILE A 254 -15.83 -3.74 7.76
C ILE A 254 -14.56 -4.56 7.91
N LYS A 255 -14.15 -5.30 6.86
CA LYS A 255 -12.90 -6.05 6.86
C LYS A 255 -11.69 -5.16 7.15
N ALA A 256 -11.60 -4.00 6.52
CA ALA A 256 -10.51 -3.06 6.77
C ALA A 256 -10.46 -2.57 8.22
N LEU A 257 -11.61 -2.19 8.79
CA LEU A 257 -11.70 -1.75 10.20
C LEU A 257 -11.30 -2.87 11.16
N ARG A 258 -11.76 -4.10 10.93
CA ARG A 258 -11.38 -5.28 11.75
C ARG A 258 -9.87 -5.50 11.73
N ILE A 259 -9.24 -5.40 10.54
CA ILE A 259 -7.78 -5.56 10.40
C ILE A 259 -7.04 -4.45 11.13
N VAL A 260 -7.42 -3.18 10.92
CA VAL A 260 -6.79 -2.03 11.61
C VAL A 260 -6.87 -2.19 13.13
N ILE A 261 -8.03 -2.54 13.65
CA ILE A 261 -8.23 -2.79 15.09
C ILE A 261 -7.33 -3.92 15.57
N SER A 262 -7.31 -5.04 14.86
CA SER A 262 -6.49 -6.22 15.22
C SER A 262 -4.99 -5.88 15.27
N GLU A 263 -4.46 -5.21 14.27
CA GLU A 263 -3.04 -4.84 14.21
C GLU A 263 -2.65 -3.84 15.32
N ILE A 264 -3.52 -2.86 15.59
CA ILE A 264 -3.32 -1.92 16.71
C ILE A 264 -3.37 -2.65 18.06
N GLU A 265 -4.33 -3.57 18.25
CA GLU A 265 -4.42 -4.34 19.50
C GLU A 265 -3.19 -5.24 19.73
N LYS A 266 -2.64 -5.84 18.67
CA LYS A 266 -1.38 -6.61 18.76
C LYS A 266 -0.24 -5.70 19.25
N ALA A 267 -0.04 -4.56 18.58
CA ALA A 267 1.02 -3.62 18.93
C ALA A 267 0.88 -3.06 20.37
N LEU A 268 -0.34 -2.86 20.84
CA LEU A 268 -0.60 -2.41 22.21
C LEU A 268 -0.35 -3.48 23.27
N LYS A 269 -0.28 -4.76 22.90
CA LYS A 269 0.09 -5.86 23.81
C LYS A 269 1.60 -6.10 23.86
N GLU A 270 2.29 -5.82 22.77
CA GLU A 270 3.74 -6.01 22.63
C GLU A 270 4.55 -4.88 23.29
N ASN A 271 3.96 -3.70 23.47
CA ASN A 271 4.52 -2.50 24.08
C ASN A 271 3.82 -2.18 25.43
#